data_62c211cd8a1fa1f4ce5a5c7026bdd425
#
_entry.id   62c211cd8a1fa1f4ce5a5c7026bdd425
#
_cell.length_a   1.000
_cell.length_b   1.000
_cell.length_c   1.000
_cell.angle_alpha   90.00
_cell.angle_beta   90.00
_cell.angle_gamma   90.00
#
_symmetry.space_group_name_H-M   'P 1'
#
loop_
_entity.id
_entity.type
_entity.pdbx_description
1 polymer ?
#
loop_
_entity_poly.entity_id
_entity_poly.type
_entity_poly.pdbx_seq_one_letter_code
_entity_poly.pdbx_strand_id
1 'polypeptide(L)'
;MTSSPLWRGGGRIFPNMPDENFSHKINKKMYRAGMASIFSQLAREGRLAVVDSIKVDSPKTKPLAARFKAMNLDSVMVISDQVDENLYLASRNLVNVLVVEPRYADPVSLVHYRKVLVTRAAMDKLKEMFA
;
A
#
# COMPACT_ATOMS: atom_id res chain seq x y z
N MET A 1 51.11 8.07 -6.31
CA MET A 1 49.83 8.68 -5.96
C MET A 1 49.24 8.06 -4.70
N THR A 2 49.07 8.84 -3.69
CA THR A 2 48.58 8.40 -2.39
C THR A 2 47.08 8.11 -2.33
N SER A 3 46.32 8.52 -3.36
CA SER A 3 44.88 8.31 -3.49
C SER A 3 44.48 7.06 -4.26
N SER A 4 45.43 6.23 -4.70
CA SER A 4 45.14 4.98 -5.40
C SER A 4 44.32 4.02 -4.53
N PRO A 5 43.30 3.28 -5.10
CA PRO A 5 42.54 2.29 -4.37
C PRO A 5 43.35 1.17 -3.75
N LEU A 6 44.59 0.94 -4.24
CA LEU A 6 45.53 -0.06 -3.71
C LEU A 6 46.19 0.35 -2.40
N TRP A 7 46.15 1.63 -2.07
CA TRP A 7 46.78 2.16 -0.86
C TRP A 7 45.79 2.19 0.32
N ARG A 8 46.34 1.99 1.51
CA ARG A 8 45.59 2.20 2.74
C ARG A 8 45.11 3.66 2.81
N GLY A 9 43.79 3.85 2.98
CA GLY A 9 43.17 5.19 2.94
C GLY A 9 43.07 5.81 1.55
N GLY A 10 43.32 5.02 0.49
CA GLY A 10 43.09 5.44 -0.91
C GLY A 10 41.62 5.50 -1.30
N GLY A 11 41.36 5.85 -2.57
CA GLY A 11 40.04 5.96 -3.13
C GLY A 11 39.26 4.64 -3.19
N ARG A 12 37.94 4.72 -3.25
CA ARG A 12 37.06 3.58 -3.45
C ARG A 12 37.02 3.22 -4.93
N ILE A 13 37.15 1.93 -5.29
CA ILE A 13 37.17 1.45 -6.67
C ILE A 13 35.78 1.63 -7.31
N PHE A 14 34.72 1.25 -6.60
CA PHE A 14 33.33 1.39 -7.03
C PHE A 14 32.54 2.24 -6.02
N PRO A 15 32.61 3.58 -6.13
CA PRO A 15 31.83 4.45 -5.26
C PRO A 15 30.35 4.33 -5.56
N ASN A 16 29.50 4.49 -4.55
CA ASN A 16 28.07 4.57 -4.74
C ASN A 16 27.71 5.81 -5.58
N MET A 17 26.82 5.64 -6.52
CA MET A 17 26.30 6.70 -7.38
C MET A 17 24.84 7.01 -7.06
N PRO A 18 24.38 8.27 -7.23
CA PRO A 18 22.96 8.61 -7.01
C PRO A 18 22.01 7.92 -7.98
N ASP A 19 22.48 7.50 -9.15
CA ASP A 19 21.70 6.82 -10.20
C ASP A 19 21.68 5.28 -10.04
N GLU A 20 22.11 4.77 -8.87
CA GLU A 20 22.11 3.34 -8.61
C GLU A 20 20.69 2.78 -8.59
N ASN A 21 20.45 1.76 -9.42
CA ASN A 21 19.15 1.15 -9.58
C ASN A 21 19.08 -0.17 -8.79
N PHE A 22 18.21 -0.19 -7.77
CA PHE A 22 17.95 -1.37 -6.93
C PHE A 22 16.74 -2.19 -7.39
N SER A 23 16.14 -1.86 -8.53
CA SER A 23 14.98 -2.59 -9.03
C SER A 23 15.34 -4.04 -9.37
N HIS A 24 14.46 -4.95 -9.02
CA HIS A 24 14.63 -6.38 -9.29
C HIS A 24 13.34 -6.96 -9.87
N LYS A 25 13.48 -7.76 -10.93
CA LYS A 25 12.35 -8.44 -11.54
C LYS A 25 11.90 -9.62 -10.68
N ILE A 26 10.59 -9.71 -10.43
CA ILE A 26 9.96 -10.83 -9.73
C ILE A 26 9.07 -11.60 -10.71
N ASN A 27 9.01 -12.91 -10.60
CA ASN A 27 8.13 -13.73 -11.41
C ASN A 27 6.66 -13.45 -11.08
N LYS A 28 5.80 -13.36 -12.09
CA LYS A 28 4.37 -13.04 -11.91
C LYS A 28 3.66 -14.02 -10.99
N LYS A 29 3.92 -15.33 -11.12
CA LYS A 29 3.33 -16.35 -10.25
C LYS A 29 3.77 -16.21 -8.80
N MET A 30 5.05 -15.89 -8.58
CA MET A 30 5.59 -15.63 -7.24
C MET A 30 4.93 -14.41 -6.60
N TYR A 31 4.77 -13.32 -7.33
CA TYR A 31 4.08 -12.13 -6.87
C TYR A 31 2.63 -12.41 -6.48
N ARG A 32 1.89 -13.12 -7.32
CA ARG A 32 0.49 -13.52 -7.04
C ARG A 32 0.37 -14.38 -5.79
N ALA A 33 1.24 -15.38 -5.66
CA ALA A 33 1.28 -16.25 -4.48
C ALA A 33 1.62 -15.46 -3.21
N GLY A 34 2.57 -14.54 -3.29
CA GLY A 34 2.91 -13.64 -2.19
C GLY A 34 1.75 -12.77 -1.75
N MET A 35 1.04 -12.15 -2.70
CA MET A 35 -0.15 -11.34 -2.41
C MET A 35 -1.28 -12.17 -1.79
N ALA A 36 -1.54 -13.36 -2.31
CA ALA A 36 -2.54 -14.28 -1.74
C ALA A 36 -2.19 -14.68 -0.29
N SER A 37 -0.92 -14.91 0.01
CA SER A 37 -0.43 -15.19 1.37
C SER A 37 -0.67 -14.00 2.31
N ILE A 38 -0.41 -12.78 1.87
CA ILE A 38 -0.64 -11.56 2.65
C ILE A 38 -2.12 -11.39 2.97
N PHE A 39 -3.00 -11.51 1.98
CA PHE A 39 -4.45 -11.40 2.21
C PHE A 39 -4.96 -12.52 3.15
N SER A 40 -4.45 -13.72 3.02
CA SER A 40 -4.79 -14.83 3.91
C SER A 40 -4.39 -14.56 5.35
N GLN A 41 -3.20 -13.99 5.55
CA GLN A 41 -2.74 -13.61 6.88
C GLN A 41 -3.57 -12.48 7.49
N LEU A 42 -3.89 -11.44 6.69
CA LEU A 42 -4.76 -10.35 7.11
C LEU A 42 -6.14 -10.84 7.54
N ALA A 43 -6.70 -11.82 6.82
CA ALA A 43 -7.98 -12.43 7.17
C ALA A 43 -7.90 -13.23 8.49
N ARG A 44 -6.84 -14.00 8.70
CA ARG A 44 -6.62 -14.76 9.96
C ARG A 44 -6.48 -13.85 11.17
N GLU A 45 -5.79 -12.73 11.01
CA GLU A 45 -5.59 -11.74 12.08
C GLU A 45 -6.81 -10.85 12.34
N GLY A 46 -7.88 -10.97 11.54
CA GLY A 46 -9.05 -10.11 11.63
C GLY A 46 -8.76 -8.64 11.27
N ARG A 47 -7.74 -8.40 10.45
CA ARG A 47 -7.36 -7.07 9.96
C ARG A 47 -8.05 -6.70 8.66
N LEU A 48 -8.60 -7.68 7.95
CA LEU A 48 -9.33 -7.50 6.70
C LEU A 48 -10.82 -7.38 6.98
N ALA A 49 -11.43 -6.31 6.49
CA ALA A 49 -12.87 -6.11 6.56
C ALA A 49 -13.44 -5.80 5.16
N VAL A 50 -14.56 -6.41 4.84
CA VAL A 50 -15.27 -6.17 3.58
C VAL A 50 -16.47 -5.26 3.85
N VAL A 51 -16.60 -4.21 3.05
CA VAL A 51 -17.70 -3.25 3.11
C VAL A 51 -18.40 -3.19 1.76
N ASP A 52 -19.67 -2.86 1.73
CA ASP A 52 -20.42 -2.80 0.47
C ASP A 52 -19.97 -1.66 -0.42
N SER A 53 -19.83 -0.47 0.15
CA SER A 53 -19.32 0.73 -0.55
C SER A 53 -18.81 1.77 0.44
N ILE A 54 -17.88 2.59 -0.03
CA ILE A 54 -17.37 3.74 0.73
C ILE A 54 -17.66 4.99 -0.09
N LYS A 55 -18.73 5.70 0.27
CA LYS A 55 -19.11 6.96 -0.36
C LYS A 55 -18.91 8.12 0.61
N VAL A 56 -18.43 9.22 0.09
CA VAL A 56 -18.22 10.48 0.84
C VAL A 56 -18.88 11.61 0.06
N ASP A 57 -19.81 12.29 0.71
CA ASP A 57 -20.62 13.32 0.07
C ASP A 57 -19.86 14.65 -0.12
N SER A 58 -18.80 14.86 0.64
CA SER A 58 -18.01 16.09 0.57
C SER A 58 -16.50 15.82 0.57
N PRO A 59 -15.70 16.66 -0.12
CA PRO A 59 -14.25 16.51 -0.17
C PRO A 59 -13.53 16.92 1.12
N LYS A 60 -14.28 17.20 2.19
CA LYS A 60 -13.71 17.63 3.47
C LYS A 60 -13.18 16.46 4.28
N THR A 61 -12.01 16.64 4.89
CA THR A 61 -11.33 15.60 5.69
C THR A 61 -12.00 15.32 7.03
N LYS A 62 -12.60 16.36 7.67
CA LYS A 62 -13.18 16.26 9.01
C LYS A 62 -14.29 15.19 9.15
N PRO A 63 -15.30 15.11 8.25
CA PRO A 63 -16.32 14.06 8.33
C PRO A 63 -15.74 12.66 8.17
N LEU A 64 -14.79 12.47 7.24
CA LEU A 64 -14.15 11.18 7.00
C LEU A 64 -13.31 10.76 8.21
N ALA A 65 -12.52 11.65 8.77
CA ALA A 65 -11.74 11.38 9.97
C ALA A 65 -12.62 11.02 11.18
N ALA A 66 -13.73 11.72 11.38
CA ALA A 66 -14.70 11.40 12.42
C ALA A 66 -15.32 10.01 12.22
N ARG A 67 -15.65 9.65 10.97
CA ARG A 67 -16.20 8.31 10.62
C ARG A 67 -15.20 7.20 10.93
N PHE A 68 -13.94 7.36 10.53
CA PHE A 68 -12.89 6.37 10.83
C PHE A 68 -12.61 6.26 12.32
N LYS A 69 -12.60 7.37 13.04
CA LYS A 69 -12.44 7.38 14.49
C LYS A 69 -13.60 6.66 15.21
N ALA A 70 -14.84 6.86 14.76
CA ALA A 70 -16.00 6.16 15.30
C ALA A 70 -15.93 4.64 15.08
N MET A 71 -15.28 4.19 14.00
CA MET A 71 -15.03 2.78 13.70
C MET A 71 -13.75 2.22 14.32
N ASN A 72 -13.04 2.98 15.16
CA ASN A 72 -11.73 2.64 15.73
C ASN A 72 -10.67 2.27 14.68
N LEU A 73 -10.67 2.99 13.56
CA LEU A 73 -9.73 2.80 12.47
C LEU A 73 -8.65 3.89 12.51
N ASP A 74 -7.62 3.68 13.32
CA ASP A 74 -6.51 4.63 13.47
C ASP A 74 -5.56 4.61 12.26
N SER A 75 -5.33 3.42 11.70
CA SER A 75 -4.47 3.21 10.54
C SER A 75 -5.17 2.25 9.59
N VAL A 76 -5.59 2.77 8.44
CA VAL A 76 -6.43 2.02 7.51
C VAL A 76 -6.01 2.21 6.06
N MET A 77 -5.95 1.11 5.33
CA MET A 77 -5.87 1.08 3.88
C MET A 77 -7.24 0.75 3.31
N VAL A 78 -7.73 1.58 2.42
CA VAL A 78 -9.01 1.40 1.75
C VAL A 78 -8.76 0.98 0.30
N ILE A 79 -9.28 -0.17 -0.08
CA ILE A 79 -9.23 -0.65 -1.46
C ILE A 79 -10.64 -0.56 -2.04
N SER A 80 -10.83 0.38 -2.95
CA SER A 80 -12.11 0.60 -3.64
C SER A 80 -11.98 0.34 -5.12
N ASP A 81 -13.00 -0.24 -5.71
CA ASP A 81 -13.07 -0.50 -7.16
C ASP A 81 -12.96 0.79 -7.98
N GLN A 82 -13.66 1.81 -7.54
CA GLN A 82 -13.58 3.17 -8.07
C GLN A 82 -13.31 4.13 -6.92
N VAL A 83 -12.28 4.95 -7.08
CA VAL A 83 -11.95 5.99 -6.12
C VAL A 83 -12.66 7.27 -6.55
N ASP A 84 -13.69 7.63 -5.80
CA ASP A 84 -14.42 8.89 -5.99
C ASP A 84 -13.49 10.08 -5.74
N GLU A 85 -13.62 11.16 -6.52
CA GLU A 85 -12.83 12.38 -6.33
C GLU A 85 -12.98 12.95 -4.91
N ASN A 86 -14.21 12.96 -4.38
CA ASN A 86 -14.48 13.36 -3.01
C ASN A 86 -13.75 12.51 -1.97
N LEU A 87 -13.74 11.19 -2.16
CA LEU A 87 -13.04 10.26 -1.28
C LEU A 87 -11.52 10.49 -1.34
N TYR A 88 -10.96 10.67 -2.53
CA TYR A 88 -9.55 10.96 -2.72
C TYR A 88 -9.15 12.27 -2.03
N LEU A 89 -9.87 13.35 -2.27
CA LEU A 89 -9.59 14.65 -1.68
C LEU A 89 -9.75 14.66 -0.15
N ALA A 90 -10.75 13.97 0.37
CA ALA A 90 -10.99 13.86 1.81
C ALA A 90 -9.91 13.04 2.53
N SER A 91 -9.34 12.02 1.87
CA SER A 91 -8.39 11.08 2.48
C SER A 91 -6.93 11.50 2.34
N ARG A 92 -6.55 12.24 1.28
CA ARG A 92 -5.14 12.52 0.96
C ARG A 92 -4.37 13.25 2.06
N ASN A 93 -5.02 14.09 2.87
CA ASN A 93 -4.38 14.83 3.97
C ASN A 93 -4.26 13.99 5.25
N LEU A 94 -4.92 12.84 5.34
CA LEU A 94 -4.86 11.96 6.50
C LEU A 94 -3.64 11.04 6.38
N VAL A 95 -2.67 11.21 7.28
CA VAL A 95 -1.37 10.51 7.24
C VAL A 95 -1.53 8.98 7.35
N ASN A 96 -2.48 8.53 8.15
CA ASN A 96 -2.68 7.10 8.44
C ASN A 96 -3.78 6.45 7.59
N VAL A 97 -4.20 7.11 6.52
CA VAL A 97 -5.23 6.62 5.61
C VAL A 97 -4.68 6.60 4.19
N LEU A 98 -4.79 5.47 3.54
CA LEU A 98 -4.44 5.30 2.14
C LEU A 98 -5.64 4.75 1.39
N VAL A 99 -6.05 5.43 0.32
CA VAL A 99 -7.13 4.97 -0.56
C VAL A 99 -6.54 4.62 -1.92
N VAL A 100 -6.73 3.40 -2.35
CA VAL A 100 -6.19 2.89 -3.62
C VAL A 100 -7.20 2.04 -4.37
N GLU A 101 -6.99 1.90 -5.66
CA GLU A 101 -7.67 0.90 -6.48
C GLU A 101 -6.97 -0.48 -6.33
N PRO A 102 -7.65 -1.59 -6.66
CA PRO A 102 -7.09 -2.93 -6.59
C PRO A 102 -5.75 -3.11 -7.31
N ARG A 103 -5.56 -2.39 -8.42
CA ARG A 103 -4.31 -2.41 -9.21
C ARG A 103 -3.09 -1.90 -8.44
N TYR A 104 -3.31 -0.95 -7.55
CA TYR A 104 -2.26 -0.26 -6.81
C TYR A 104 -2.09 -0.79 -5.38
N ALA A 105 -2.78 -1.88 -5.05
CA ALA A 105 -2.58 -2.56 -3.77
C ALA A 105 -1.20 -3.21 -3.74
N ASP A 106 -0.27 -2.59 -3.05
CA ASP A 106 1.10 -3.07 -2.89
C ASP A 106 1.28 -3.87 -1.59
N PRO A 107 2.19 -4.85 -1.59
CA PRO A 107 2.40 -5.70 -0.42
C PRO A 107 2.91 -4.94 0.80
N VAL A 108 3.71 -3.90 0.60
CA VAL A 108 4.27 -3.10 1.70
C VAL A 108 3.18 -2.36 2.46
N SER A 109 2.29 -1.68 1.74
CA SER A 109 1.15 -0.98 2.36
C SER A 109 0.17 -1.92 3.05
N LEU A 110 -0.12 -3.08 2.46
CA LEU A 110 -0.98 -4.09 3.07
C LEU A 110 -0.47 -4.56 4.43
N VAL A 111 0.84 -4.73 4.57
CA VAL A 111 1.46 -5.13 5.84
C VAL A 111 1.56 -3.95 6.81
N HIS A 112 1.84 -2.75 6.30
CA HIS A 112 2.05 -1.55 7.11
C HIS A 112 0.79 -1.08 7.85
N TYR A 113 -0.34 -0.98 7.14
CA TYR A 113 -1.59 -0.51 7.74
C TYR A 113 -2.21 -1.55 8.67
N ARG A 114 -2.72 -1.10 9.82
CA ARG A 114 -3.31 -2.00 10.83
C ARG A 114 -4.59 -2.67 10.37
N LYS A 115 -5.40 -1.96 9.60
CA LYS A 115 -6.66 -2.46 9.05
C LYS A 115 -6.72 -2.22 7.55
N VAL A 116 -7.32 -3.16 6.85
CA VAL A 116 -7.56 -3.07 5.41
C VAL A 116 -9.06 -3.20 5.17
N LEU A 117 -9.65 -2.15 4.60
CA LEU A 117 -11.05 -2.15 4.17
C LEU A 117 -11.09 -2.38 2.67
N VAL A 118 -11.86 -3.37 2.25
CA VAL A 118 -12.03 -3.69 0.84
C VAL A 118 -13.50 -3.60 0.47
N THR A 119 -13.82 -2.88 -0.59
CA THR A 119 -15.20 -2.90 -1.11
C THR A 119 -15.49 -4.24 -1.77
N ARG A 120 -16.76 -4.66 -1.77
CA ARG A 120 -17.17 -5.95 -2.36
C ARG A 120 -16.76 -6.06 -3.82
N ALA A 121 -16.98 -5.02 -4.60
CA ALA A 121 -16.57 -4.97 -6.01
C ALA A 121 -15.04 -5.04 -6.19
N ALA A 122 -14.28 -4.38 -5.31
CA ALA A 122 -12.82 -4.48 -5.33
C ALA A 122 -12.32 -5.87 -4.96
N MET A 123 -13.02 -6.57 -4.06
CA MET A 123 -12.68 -7.95 -3.68
C MET A 123 -12.79 -8.90 -4.88
N ASP A 124 -13.82 -8.76 -5.70
CA ASP A 124 -13.98 -9.59 -6.88
C ASP A 124 -12.86 -9.33 -7.91
N LYS A 125 -12.49 -8.08 -8.12
CA LYS A 125 -11.31 -7.75 -8.96
C LYS A 125 -9.99 -8.31 -8.39
N LEU A 126 -9.79 -8.26 -7.08
CA LEU A 126 -8.60 -8.85 -6.45
C LEU A 126 -8.55 -10.37 -6.65
N LYS A 127 -9.69 -11.06 -6.54
CA LYS A 127 -9.77 -12.50 -6.84
C LYS A 127 -9.38 -12.81 -8.27
N GLU A 128 -9.85 -12.04 -9.25
CA GLU A 128 -9.47 -12.21 -10.65
C GLU A 128 -7.98 -11.97 -10.88
N MET A 129 -7.40 -10.97 -10.23
CA MET A 129 -5.98 -10.62 -10.37
C MET A 129 -5.03 -11.66 -9.77
N PHE A 130 -5.43 -12.32 -8.67
CA PHE A 130 -4.58 -13.24 -7.91
C PHE A 130 -5.03 -14.70 -7.97
N ALA A 131 -6.02 -14.99 -8.78
CA ALA A 131 -6.46 -16.35 -9.07
C ALA A 131 -5.40 -17.18 -9.83
#